data_fc2b2abce07dbe1f57b40e9ca4435463
#
_entry.id   fc2b2abce07dbe1f57b40e9ca4435463
#
_cell.length_a   1.000
_cell.length_b   1.000
_cell.length_c   1.000
_cell.angle_alpha   90.00
_cell.angle_beta   90.00
_cell.angle_gamma   90.00
#
_symmetry.space_group_name_H-M   'P 1'
#
loop_
_entity.id
_entity.type
_entity.pdbx_description
1 polymer ?
#
loop_
_entity_poly.entity_id
_entity_poly.type
_entity_poly.pdbx_seq_one_letter_code
_entity_poly.pdbx_strand_id
1 'polypeptide(L)' 'MVEKVTSSQVAKRAGVSQSAVSRFYTPGASVSAKTAAKVRVAATELGYRPNILARAM' A
#
# COMPACT_ATOMS: atom_id res chain seq x y z
N MET A 1 -18.12 0.65 -14.29
CA MET A 1 -16.70 0.85 -14.55
C MET A 1 -15.91 0.71 -13.25
N VAL A 2 -14.89 -0.09 -13.29
CA VAL A 2 -14.10 -0.34 -12.09
C VAL A 2 -12.93 0.62 -12.03
N GLU A 3 -12.83 1.31 -10.93
CA GLU A 3 -11.70 2.18 -10.71
C GLU A 3 -10.54 1.40 -10.14
N LYS A 4 -9.40 1.59 -10.73
CA LYS A 4 -8.21 0.94 -10.27
C LYS A 4 -7.57 1.75 -9.15
N VAL A 5 -7.43 1.14 -8.00
CA VAL A 5 -6.78 1.80 -6.88
C VAL A 5 -5.28 1.73 -7.06
N THR A 6 -4.60 2.84 -6.88
CA THR A 6 -3.15 2.91 -7.04
C THR A 6 -2.48 3.14 -5.69
N SER A 7 -1.15 2.93 -5.65
CA SER A 7 -0.40 3.20 -4.44
C SER A 7 -0.47 4.67 -4.05
N SER A 8 -0.60 5.56 -5.04
CA SER A 8 -0.79 6.98 -4.77
C SER A 8 -2.05 7.23 -3.95
N GLN A 9 -3.13 6.55 -4.30
CA GLN A 9 -4.38 6.70 -3.59
C GLN A 9 -4.27 6.16 -2.17
N VAL A 10 -3.59 5.04 -2.02
CA VAL A 10 -3.36 4.47 -0.69
C VAL A 10 -2.56 5.44 0.17
N ALA A 11 -1.51 6.02 -0.41
CA ALA A 11 -0.67 6.97 0.32
C ALA A 11 -1.48 8.17 0.78
N LYS A 12 -2.29 8.70 -0.11
CA LYS A 12 -3.12 9.85 0.21
C LYS A 12 -4.11 9.52 1.32
N ARG A 13 -4.73 8.37 1.22
CA ARG A 13 -5.70 7.95 2.23
C ARG A 13 -5.03 7.72 3.57
N ALA A 14 -3.84 7.14 3.56
CA ALA A 14 -3.11 6.82 4.78
C ALA A 14 -2.42 8.05 5.39
N GLY A 15 -2.26 9.11 4.61
CA GLY A 15 -1.56 10.28 5.08
C GLY A 15 -0.05 10.08 5.13
N VAL A 16 0.47 9.26 4.23
CA VAL A 16 1.90 8.97 4.17
C VAL A 16 2.38 9.20 2.74
N SER A 17 3.71 9.12 2.54
CA SER A 17 4.25 9.29 1.21
C SER A 17 4.02 8.03 0.38
N GLN A 18 4.04 8.20 -0.95
CA GLN A 18 3.93 7.07 -1.84
C GLN A 18 5.10 6.11 -1.66
N SER A 19 6.28 6.65 -1.34
CA SER A 19 7.44 5.82 -1.06
C SER A 19 7.19 4.90 0.12
N ALA A 20 6.50 5.39 1.14
CA ALA A 20 6.20 4.58 2.31
C ALA A 20 5.28 3.43 1.94
N VAL A 21 4.31 3.68 1.08
CA VAL A 21 3.41 2.62 0.63
C VAL A 21 4.20 1.58 -0.15
N SER A 22 5.07 2.03 -1.04
CA SER A 22 5.90 1.13 -1.84
C SER A 22 6.76 0.25 -0.94
N ARG A 23 7.38 0.84 0.08
CA ARG A 23 8.20 0.08 1.00
C ARG A 23 7.40 -0.93 1.79
N PHE A 24 6.18 -0.57 2.15
CA PHE A 24 5.34 -1.48 2.92
C PHE A 24 5.14 -2.80 2.17
N TYR A 25 5.04 -2.74 0.85
CA TYR A 25 4.82 -3.93 0.04
C TYR A 25 6.08 -4.54 -0.53
N THR A 26 7.24 -3.95 -0.26
CA THR A 26 8.51 -4.46 -0.78
C THR A 26 9.15 -5.39 0.24
N PRO A 27 9.42 -6.65 -0.12
CA PRO A 27 10.09 -7.56 0.80
C PRO A 27 11.47 -7.03 1.17
N GLY A 28 11.79 -7.08 2.43
CA GLY A 28 13.09 -6.64 2.91
C GLY A 28 13.17 -5.16 3.23
N ALA A 29 12.20 -4.37 2.76
CA ALA A 29 12.16 -2.96 3.13
C ALA A 29 11.51 -2.82 4.49
N SER A 30 11.90 -1.79 5.23
CA SER A 30 11.29 -1.58 6.53
C SER A 30 10.53 -0.27 6.57
N VAL A 31 9.41 -0.30 7.28
CA VAL A 31 8.62 0.90 7.58
C VAL A 31 8.29 0.82 9.07
N SER A 32 8.03 1.97 9.66
CA SER A 32 7.67 1.98 11.07
C SER A 32 6.34 1.26 11.26
N ALA A 33 6.12 0.73 12.46
CA ALA A 33 4.87 0.04 12.77
C ALA A 33 3.68 0.98 12.60
N LYS A 34 3.87 2.24 12.95
CA LYS A 34 2.82 3.24 12.82
C LYS A 34 2.44 3.44 11.35
N THR A 35 3.44 3.59 10.49
CA THR A 35 3.19 3.76 9.06
C THR A 35 2.57 2.50 8.48
N ALA A 36 3.07 1.35 8.86
CA ALA A 36 2.54 0.08 8.36
C ALA A 36 1.06 -0.06 8.69
N ALA A 37 0.68 0.31 9.91
CA ALA A 37 -0.73 0.22 10.31
C ALA A 37 -1.60 1.15 9.46
N LYS A 38 -1.13 2.36 9.21
CA LYS A 38 -1.87 3.32 8.41
C LYS A 38 -2.06 2.82 6.98
N VAL A 39 -1.00 2.29 6.40
CA VAL A 39 -1.07 1.79 5.04
C VAL A 39 -2.02 0.60 4.96
N ARG A 40 -1.94 -0.30 5.92
CA ARG A 40 -2.80 -1.49 5.93
C ARG A 40 -4.27 -1.10 5.98
N VAL A 41 -4.61 -0.17 6.87
CA VAL A 41 -6.00 0.26 6.99
C VAL A 41 -6.47 0.93 5.71
N ALA A 42 -5.65 1.83 5.16
CA ALA A 42 -6.02 2.54 3.94
C ALA A 42 -6.19 1.57 2.78
N ALA A 43 -5.28 0.63 2.63
CA ALA A 43 -5.36 -0.34 1.55
C ALA A 43 -6.62 -1.19 1.66
N THR A 44 -6.95 -1.60 2.88
CA THR A 44 -8.15 -2.40 3.11
C THR A 44 -9.41 -1.60 2.76
N GLU A 45 -9.45 -0.36 3.18
CA GLU A 45 -10.61 0.49 2.92
C GLU A 45 -10.81 0.74 1.43
N LEU A 46 -9.73 0.90 0.70
CA LEU A 46 -9.80 1.16 -0.73
C LEU A 46 -9.85 -0.11 -1.57
N GLY A 47 -9.63 -1.24 -0.97
CA GLY A 47 -9.59 -2.50 -1.71
C GLY A 47 -8.36 -2.63 -2.56
N TYR A 48 -7.26 -2.00 -2.16
CA TYR A 48 -6.03 -2.02 -2.93
C TYR A 48 -5.35 -3.39 -2.83
N ARG A 49 -4.94 -3.91 -3.98
CA ARG A 49 -4.23 -5.19 -4.04
C ARG A 49 -2.98 -5.02 -4.88
N PRO A 50 -1.80 -5.05 -4.26
CA PRO A 50 -0.56 -4.96 -5.02
C PRO A 50 -0.37 -6.24 -5.85
N ASN A 51 0.32 -6.07 -6.98
CA ASN A 51 0.58 -7.19 -7.87
C ASN A 51 1.71 -8.11 -7.41
N ILE A 52 2.17 -7.90 -6.20
CA ILE A 52 3.30 -8.66 -5.68
C ILE A 52 3.01 -10.14 -5.68
N LEU A 53 1.81 -10.51 -5.29
CA LEU A 53 1.44 -11.93 -5.22
C LEU A 53 1.41 -12.56 -6.60
N ALA A 54 0.93 -11.83 -7.58
CA ALA A 54 0.91 -12.36 -8.94
C ALA A 54 2.31 -12.58 -9.46
N ARG A 55 3.24 -11.72 -9.07
CA ARG A 55 4.62 -11.83 -9.53
C ARG A 55 5.36 -12.94 -8.82
N ALA A 56 4.92 -13.32 -7.65
CA ALA A 56 5.54 -14.40 -6.90
C ALA A 56 5.22 -15.77 -7.47
N MET A 57 4.23 -15.80 -8.34
CA MET A 57 3.89 -17.06 -9.01
C MET A 57 4.89 -17.33 -10.12
#